data_ab8b3b33a6e7e87d644aa24365f698c0
#
_entry.id   ab8b3b33a6e7e87d644aa24365f698c0
#
_cell.length_a   1.000
_cell.length_b   1.000
_cell.length_c   1.000
_cell.angle_alpha   90.00
_cell.angle_beta   90.00
_cell.angle_gamma   90.00
#
_symmetry.space_group_name_H-M   'P 1'
#
loop_
_entity.id
_entity.type
_entity.pdbx_description
1 polymer ?
#
loop_
_entity_poly.entity_id
_entity_poly.type
_entity_poly.pdbx_seq_one_letter_code
_entity_poly.pdbx_strand_id
1 'polypeptide(L)'
;MAREKKPVHKVQMTEGKRSIIHHIDAIHYSVRDNGVIRKLAAYVILGISMEGKKEVLTIEVGQNESAKYWLSVLNSLKNRGVKDILIICADGLTGIKEAINTAFPQTEYQRCIVHQVRNTMKYVADKDRKAFAADLKKSTMRRMQTVRLKSVIRLRKSGRKSIRM
;
A
#
# COMPACT_ATOMS: atom_id res chain seq x y z
N MET A 1 -30.13 -5.74 -13.11
CA MET A 1 -29.52 -4.41 -12.83
C MET A 1 -28.46 -4.60 -11.74
N ALA A 2 -27.19 -4.55 -12.10
CA ALA A 2 -26.09 -4.60 -11.13
C ALA A 2 -26.05 -3.27 -10.37
N ARG A 3 -26.30 -3.29 -9.07
CA ARG A 3 -26.08 -2.12 -8.21
C ARG A 3 -24.60 -1.74 -8.26
N GLU A 4 -24.31 -0.60 -8.84
CA GLU A 4 -23.00 0.04 -8.84
C GLU A 4 -22.57 0.24 -7.36
N LYS A 5 -21.52 -0.48 -6.94
CA LYS A 5 -21.01 -0.37 -5.57
C LYS A 5 -20.30 0.97 -5.43
N LYS A 6 -20.96 1.94 -4.81
CA LYS A 6 -20.35 3.24 -4.46
C LYS A 6 -19.16 3.02 -3.51
N PRO A 7 -18.02 3.67 -3.74
CA PRO A 7 -16.92 3.65 -2.78
C PRO A 7 -17.38 4.22 -1.44
N VAL A 8 -17.05 3.52 -0.35
CA VAL A 8 -17.60 3.76 0.99
C VAL A 8 -17.11 5.09 1.61
N HIS A 9 -15.98 5.62 1.15
CA HIS A 9 -15.49 6.92 1.63
C HIS A 9 -14.53 7.55 0.63
N LYS A 10 -14.92 8.71 0.07
CA LYS A 10 -14.03 9.57 -0.73
C LYS A 10 -13.61 10.74 0.14
N VAL A 11 -12.39 10.71 0.67
CA VAL A 11 -11.79 11.89 1.26
C VAL A 11 -11.37 12.82 0.12
N GLN A 12 -11.91 14.05 0.09
CA GLN A 12 -11.42 15.09 -0.83
C GLN A 12 -10.01 15.47 -0.39
N MET A 13 -9.02 15.18 -1.22
CA MET A 13 -7.67 15.66 -0.98
C MET A 13 -7.58 17.11 -1.44
N THR A 14 -7.00 17.97 -0.61
CA THR A 14 -6.63 19.34 -1.00
C THR A 14 -5.64 19.27 -2.18
N GLU A 15 -5.90 20.03 -3.23
CA GLU A 15 -5.10 20.04 -4.46
C GLU A 15 -3.60 20.22 -4.18
N GLY A 16 -2.77 19.42 -4.86
CA GLY A 16 -1.33 19.57 -4.87
C GLY A 16 -0.55 18.82 -3.80
N LYS A 17 -1.19 18.02 -2.94
CA LYS A 17 -0.47 17.24 -1.91
C LYS A 17 0.39 16.14 -2.53
N ARG A 18 1.67 16.17 -2.23
CA ARG A 18 2.62 15.08 -2.48
C ARG A 18 2.56 14.12 -1.29
N SER A 19 2.41 12.85 -1.55
CA SER A 19 2.45 11.82 -0.52
C SER A 19 3.77 11.07 -0.58
N ILE A 20 4.37 10.84 0.58
CA ILE A 20 5.66 10.15 0.67
C ILE A 20 5.47 8.66 0.58
N ILE A 21 4.49 8.12 1.31
CA ILE A 21 4.27 6.69 1.44
C ILE A 21 2.78 6.40 1.34
N HIS A 22 2.42 5.46 0.48
CA HIS A 22 1.09 4.86 0.49
C HIS A 22 1.18 3.44 1.05
N HIS A 23 0.28 3.10 1.95
CA HIS A 23 0.13 1.75 2.47
C HIS A 23 -1.21 1.20 2.01
N ILE A 24 -1.18 0.03 1.39
CA ILE A 24 -2.39 -0.67 0.94
C ILE A 24 -2.50 -1.94 1.75
N ASP A 25 -3.58 -2.05 2.49
CA ASP A 25 -3.90 -3.21 3.33
C ASP A 25 -5.23 -3.83 2.89
N ALA A 26 -5.34 -5.15 2.96
CA ALA A 26 -6.52 -5.90 2.56
C ALA A 26 -7.14 -6.59 3.79
N ILE A 27 -8.42 -6.35 4.01
CA ILE A 27 -9.22 -7.02 5.04
C ILE A 27 -10.21 -7.94 4.33
N HIS A 28 -9.98 -9.26 4.43
CA HIS A 28 -10.85 -10.26 3.83
C HIS A 28 -12.03 -10.60 4.75
N TYR A 29 -13.23 -10.65 4.19
CA TYR A 29 -14.45 -10.97 4.90
C TYR A 29 -15.45 -11.71 4.01
N SER A 30 -16.45 -12.32 4.63
CA SER A 30 -17.52 -13.03 3.91
C SER A 30 -18.85 -12.32 4.13
N VAL A 31 -19.63 -12.18 3.06
CA VAL A 31 -20.97 -11.61 3.08
C VAL A 31 -21.95 -12.63 2.54
N ARG A 32 -23.10 -12.77 3.20
CA ARG A 32 -24.24 -13.52 2.63
C ARG A 32 -25.05 -12.55 1.75
N ASP A 33 -25.12 -12.87 0.47
CA ASP A 33 -25.86 -12.09 -0.53
C ASP A 33 -26.82 -13.04 -1.25
N ASN A 34 -28.12 -12.83 -1.08
CA ASN A 34 -29.19 -13.70 -1.64
C ASN A 34 -28.98 -15.20 -1.37
N GLY A 35 -28.60 -15.56 -0.12
CA GLY A 35 -28.37 -16.96 0.27
C GLY A 35 -27.00 -17.53 -0.11
N VAL A 36 -26.22 -16.84 -0.93
CA VAL A 36 -24.87 -17.25 -1.37
C VAL A 36 -23.80 -16.52 -0.54
N ILE A 37 -22.80 -17.27 -0.04
CA ILE A 37 -21.65 -16.69 0.66
C ILE A 37 -20.65 -16.20 -0.38
N ARG A 38 -20.38 -14.87 -0.37
CA ARG A 38 -19.37 -14.23 -1.21
C ARG A 38 -18.19 -13.81 -0.35
N LYS A 39 -16.98 -14.12 -0.81
CA LYS A 39 -15.74 -13.61 -0.22
C LYS A 39 -15.41 -12.24 -0.84
N LEU A 40 -15.23 -11.24 -0.02
CA LEU A 40 -14.88 -9.87 -0.41
C LEU A 40 -13.61 -9.46 0.30
N ALA A 41 -12.93 -8.45 -0.26
CA ALA A 41 -11.85 -7.75 0.41
C ALA A 41 -12.17 -6.26 0.47
N ALA A 42 -11.93 -5.64 1.62
CA ALA A 42 -11.89 -4.19 1.78
C ALA A 42 -10.43 -3.76 1.74
N TYR A 43 -10.08 -2.94 0.78
CA TYR A 43 -8.73 -2.40 0.60
C TYR A 43 -8.69 -1.00 1.17
N VAL A 44 -7.92 -0.82 2.23
CA VAL A 44 -7.71 0.48 2.87
C VAL A 44 -6.42 1.08 2.33
N ILE A 45 -6.51 2.23 1.69
CA ILE A 45 -5.35 2.94 1.16
C ILE A 45 -5.07 4.16 2.03
N LEU A 46 -3.92 4.11 2.70
CA LEU A 46 -3.43 5.16 3.59
C LEU A 46 -2.30 5.93 2.89
N GLY A 47 -2.35 7.25 2.98
CA GLY A 47 -1.25 8.13 2.59
C GLY A 47 -0.58 8.74 3.79
N ILE A 48 0.72 9.02 3.67
CA ILE A 48 1.48 9.83 4.62
C ILE A 48 1.95 11.07 3.88
N SER A 49 1.51 12.24 4.35
CA SER A 49 1.89 13.53 3.74
C SER A 49 3.36 13.85 3.99
N MET A 50 3.87 14.92 3.35
CA MET A 50 5.23 15.42 3.57
C MET A 50 5.47 15.88 5.02
N GLU A 51 4.40 16.28 5.72
CA GLU A 51 4.40 16.69 7.13
C GLU A 51 4.28 15.51 8.10
N GLY A 52 4.24 14.27 7.58
CA GLY A 52 4.13 13.05 8.39
C GLY A 52 2.71 12.72 8.86
N LYS A 53 1.69 13.42 8.37
CA LYS A 53 0.29 13.13 8.72
C LYS A 53 -0.22 11.92 7.94
N LYS A 54 -0.91 11.02 8.65
CA LYS A 54 -1.60 9.87 8.05
C LYS A 54 -3.01 10.25 7.66
N GLU A 55 -3.40 9.91 6.44
CA GLU A 55 -4.74 10.16 5.91
C GLU A 55 -5.26 8.89 5.23
N VAL A 56 -6.54 8.57 5.40
CA VAL A 56 -7.21 7.53 4.61
C VAL A 56 -7.56 8.13 3.26
N LEU A 57 -6.94 7.64 2.20
CA LEU A 57 -7.16 8.16 0.85
C LEU A 57 -8.41 7.59 0.21
N THR A 58 -8.63 6.28 0.39
CA THR A 58 -9.83 5.59 -0.07
C THR A 58 -9.97 4.25 0.62
N ILE A 59 -11.21 3.75 0.65
CA ILE A 59 -11.55 2.38 1.00
C ILE A 59 -12.30 1.80 -0.20
N GLU A 60 -11.74 0.76 -0.82
CA GLU A 60 -12.33 0.09 -1.97
C GLU A 60 -12.79 -1.31 -1.56
N VAL A 61 -13.89 -1.78 -2.13
CA VAL A 61 -14.39 -3.15 -1.90
C VAL A 61 -14.36 -3.91 -3.22
N GLY A 62 -13.68 -5.04 -3.24
CA GLY A 62 -13.53 -5.88 -4.43
C GLY A 62 -13.69 -7.37 -4.15
N GLN A 63 -13.98 -8.12 -5.20
CA GLN A 63 -14.02 -9.60 -5.16
C GLN A 63 -12.73 -10.20 -5.69
N ASN A 64 -12.14 -9.55 -6.69
CA ASN A 64 -10.97 -10.05 -7.41
C ASN A 64 -9.91 -8.95 -7.53
N GLU A 65 -8.67 -9.33 -7.26
CA GLU A 65 -7.50 -8.51 -7.48
C GLU A 65 -6.99 -8.73 -8.92
N SER A 66 -6.72 -7.63 -9.62
CA SER A 66 -6.10 -7.68 -10.94
C SER A 66 -5.34 -6.38 -11.21
N ALA A 67 -4.41 -6.40 -12.14
CA ALA A 67 -3.69 -5.21 -12.57
C ALA A 67 -4.65 -4.10 -13.05
N LYS A 68 -5.71 -4.48 -13.79
CA LYS A 68 -6.75 -3.55 -14.27
C LYS A 68 -7.51 -2.90 -13.11
N TYR A 69 -7.88 -3.68 -12.09
CA TYR A 69 -8.54 -3.17 -10.90
C TYR A 69 -7.67 -2.14 -10.18
N TRP A 70 -6.42 -2.50 -9.88
CA TRP A 70 -5.48 -1.60 -9.21
C TRP A 70 -5.15 -0.36 -10.02
N LEU A 71 -5.03 -0.49 -11.34
CA LEU A 71 -4.82 0.66 -12.22
C LEU A 71 -5.98 1.65 -12.13
N SER A 72 -7.22 1.16 -12.10
CA SER A 72 -8.42 2.00 -11.91
C SER A 72 -8.38 2.75 -10.57
N VAL A 73 -8.03 2.06 -9.48
CA VAL A 73 -7.91 2.65 -8.14
C VAL A 73 -6.82 3.72 -8.10
N LEU A 74 -5.64 3.42 -8.64
CA LEU A 74 -4.52 4.36 -8.67
C LEU A 74 -4.80 5.59 -9.55
N ASN A 75 -5.46 5.40 -10.69
CA ASN A 75 -5.89 6.52 -11.54
C ASN A 75 -6.96 7.38 -10.85
N SER A 76 -7.87 6.77 -10.07
CA SER A 76 -8.82 7.53 -9.24
C SER A 76 -8.10 8.43 -8.24
N LEU A 77 -7.04 7.94 -7.58
CA LEU A 77 -6.21 8.75 -6.68
C LEU A 77 -5.52 9.89 -7.44
N LYS A 78 -4.98 9.61 -8.62
CA LYS A 78 -4.33 10.61 -9.48
C LYS A 78 -5.30 11.72 -9.89
N ASN A 79 -6.51 11.36 -10.30
CA ASN A 79 -7.56 12.31 -10.68
C ASN A 79 -8.05 13.16 -9.49
N ARG A 80 -7.89 12.67 -8.27
CA ARG A 80 -8.20 13.38 -7.02
C ARG A 80 -7.05 14.23 -6.49
N GLY A 81 -5.99 14.43 -7.28
CA GLY A 81 -4.90 15.36 -6.97
C GLY A 81 -3.64 14.72 -6.39
N VAL A 82 -3.54 13.38 -6.30
CA VAL A 82 -2.28 12.71 -5.96
C VAL A 82 -1.33 12.81 -7.15
N LYS A 83 -0.37 13.73 -7.08
CA LYS A 83 0.55 14.00 -8.20
C LYS A 83 1.75 13.06 -8.20
N ASP A 84 2.23 12.70 -7.01
CA ASP A 84 3.51 12.01 -6.88
C ASP A 84 3.52 11.14 -5.62
N ILE A 85 3.95 9.89 -5.77
CA ILE A 85 4.09 8.93 -4.70
C ILE A 85 5.53 8.43 -4.72
N LEU A 86 6.24 8.54 -3.60
CA LEU A 86 7.61 8.05 -3.52
C LEU A 86 7.67 6.54 -3.36
N ILE A 87 6.88 6.01 -2.42
CA ILE A 87 6.87 4.60 -2.08
C ILE A 87 5.42 4.12 -1.96
N ILE A 88 5.09 2.99 -2.57
CA ILE A 88 3.89 2.24 -2.27
C ILE A 88 4.28 0.95 -1.55
N CYS A 89 3.75 0.79 -0.35
CA CYS A 89 3.90 -0.40 0.46
C CYS A 89 2.60 -1.20 0.43
N ALA A 90 2.62 -2.41 -0.12
CA ALA A 90 1.43 -3.26 -0.18
C ALA A 90 1.76 -4.70 0.19
N ASP A 91 0.75 -5.46 0.63
CA ASP A 91 0.86 -6.91 0.69
C ASP A 91 1.02 -7.49 -0.73
N GLY A 92 1.23 -8.79 -0.86
CA GLY A 92 1.40 -9.47 -2.15
C GLY A 92 0.12 -9.48 -3.01
N LEU A 93 -0.50 -8.30 -3.21
CA LEU A 93 -1.73 -8.12 -3.98
C LEU A 93 -1.49 -8.39 -5.46
N THR A 94 -2.34 -9.20 -6.07
CA THR A 94 -2.18 -9.64 -7.46
C THR A 94 -2.30 -8.47 -8.43
N GLY A 95 -1.29 -8.26 -9.28
CA GLY A 95 -1.30 -7.20 -10.31
C GLY A 95 -1.00 -5.79 -9.82
N ILE A 96 -0.76 -5.60 -8.51
CA ILE A 96 -0.49 -4.25 -7.96
C ILE A 96 0.80 -3.64 -8.51
N LYS A 97 1.84 -4.44 -8.69
CA LYS A 97 3.14 -3.97 -9.17
C LYS A 97 3.06 -3.41 -10.60
N GLU A 98 2.36 -4.10 -11.48
CA GLU A 98 2.11 -3.70 -12.86
C GLU A 98 1.29 -2.40 -12.91
N ALA A 99 0.25 -2.31 -12.09
CA ALA A 99 -0.57 -1.12 -11.99
C ALA A 99 0.23 0.11 -11.49
N ILE A 100 1.10 -0.07 -10.49
CA ILE A 100 1.97 0.99 -9.97
C ILE A 100 2.93 1.46 -11.07
N ASN A 101 3.58 0.55 -11.78
CA ASN A 101 4.50 0.90 -12.86
C ASN A 101 3.82 1.72 -13.97
N THR A 102 2.54 1.43 -14.22
CA THR A 102 1.74 2.15 -15.24
C THR A 102 1.27 3.52 -14.74
N ALA A 103 0.67 3.58 -13.55
CA ALA A 103 0.07 4.82 -13.04
C ALA A 103 1.13 5.81 -12.50
N PHE A 104 2.14 5.29 -11.81
CA PHE A 104 3.18 6.06 -11.12
C PHE A 104 4.57 5.46 -11.38
N PRO A 105 5.13 5.58 -12.59
CA PRO A 105 6.37 4.89 -13.00
C PRO A 105 7.60 5.28 -12.18
N GLN A 106 7.54 6.41 -11.47
CA GLN A 106 8.62 6.87 -10.60
C GLN A 106 8.50 6.39 -9.15
N THR A 107 7.45 5.62 -8.83
CA THR A 107 7.18 5.12 -7.47
C THR A 107 7.99 3.86 -7.21
N GLU A 108 8.61 3.77 -6.01
CA GLU A 108 9.21 2.53 -5.54
C GLU A 108 8.13 1.63 -4.93
N TYR A 109 8.01 0.41 -5.46
CA TYR A 109 7.14 -0.60 -4.87
C TYR A 109 7.89 -1.40 -3.80
N GLN A 110 7.32 -1.49 -2.60
CA GLN A 110 7.84 -2.29 -1.51
C GLN A 110 6.77 -3.25 -1.00
N ARG A 111 7.12 -4.53 -0.87
CA ARG A 111 6.26 -5.48 -0.16
C ARG A 111 6.18 -5.11 1.32
N CYS A 112 4.97 -5.21 1.90
CA CYS A 112 4.75 -4.95 3.31
C CYS A 112 5.57 -5.90 4.19
N ILE A 113 6.53 -5.36 4.91
CA ILE A 113 7.42 -6.13 5.78
C ILE A 113 6.65 -6.83 6.89
N VAL A 114 5.62 -6.19 7.43
CA VAL A 114 4.77 -6.76 8.49
C VAL A 114 4.08 -8.03 8.01
N HIS A 115 3.50 -8.00 6.80
CA HIS A 115 2.86 -9.17 6.20
C HIS A 115 3.89 -10.25 5.85
N GLN A 116 5.06 -9.88 5.33
CA GLN A 116 6.14 -10.84 5.07
C GLN A 116 6.58 -11.55 6.35
N VAL A 117 6.81 -10.79 7.43
CA VAL A 117 7.17 -11.36 8.74
C VAL A 117 6.08 -12.30 9.25
N ARG A 118 4.82 -11.86 9.26
CA ARG A 118 3.69 -12.69 9.70
C ARG A 118 3.57 -13.97 8.89
N ASN A 119 3.73 -13.90 7.59
CA ASN A 119 3.64 -15.07 6.72
C ASN A 119 4.82 -16.02 6.95
N THR A 120 6.04 -15.51 7.10
CA THR A 120 7.22 -16.33 7.41
C THR A 120 7.09 -17.05 8.75
N MET A 121 6.57 -16.36 9.77
CA MET A 121 6.38 -16.94 11.11
C MET A 121 5.39 -18.11 11.15
N LYS A 122 4.53 -18.28 10.17
CA LYS A 122 3.63 -19.45 10.08
C LYS A 122 4.37 -20.77 9.84
N TYR A 123 5.56 -20.71 9.25
CA TYR A 123 6.39 -21.87 8.93
C TYR A 123 7.47 -22.15 9.97
N VAL A 124 7.52 -21.38 11.05
CA VAL A 124 8.52 -21.53 12.13
C VAL A 124 7.89 -22.28 13.28
N ALA A 125 8.57 -23.35 13.75
CA ALA A 125 8.14 -24.11 14.90
C ALA A 125 8.05 -23.21 16.16
N ASP A 126 7.08 -23.46 17.03
CA ASP A 126 6.79 -22.60 18.19
C ASP A 126 8.02 -22.38 19.09
N LYS A 127 8.83 -23.41 19.31
CA LYS A 127 10.06 -23.35 20.10
C LYS A 127 11.10 -22.36 19.55
N ASP A 128 11.13 -22.16 18.23
CA ASP A 128 12.14 -21.36 17.54
C ASP A 128 11.65 -19.94 17.20
N ARG A 129 10.35 -19.67 17.34
CA ARG A 129 9.71 -18.39 16.94
C ARG A 129 10.38 -17.18 17.56
N LYS A 130 10.74 -17.24 18.83
CA LYS A 130 11.32 -16.11 19.57
C LYS A 130 12.71 -15.74 19.04
N ALA A 131 13.58 -16.74 18.85
CA ALA A 131 14.92 -16.55 18.30
C ALA A 131 14.85 -16.07 16.85
N PHE A 132 14.05 -16.74 16.02
CA PHE A 132 13.85 -16.39 14.63
C PHE A 132 13.29 -14.96 14.45
N ALA A 133 12.32 -14.55 15.27
CA ALA A 133 11.78 -13.19 15.23
C ALA A 133 12.83 -12.12 15.53
N ALA A 134 13.75 -12.39 16.47
CA ALA A 134 14.84 -11.49 16.81
C ALA A 134 15.81 -11.29 15.62
N ASP A 135 16.17 -12.36 14.94
CA ASP A 135 17.06 -12.31 13.78
C ASP A 135 16.40 -11.66 12.55
N LEU A 136 15.14 -12.00 12.34
CA LEU A 136 14.34 -11.39 11.27
C LEU A 136 14.18 -9.87 11.47
N LYS A 137 14.03 -9.41 12.71
CA LYS A 137 13.98 -7.98 13.04
C LYS A 137 15.27 -7.27 12.64
N LYS A 138 16.44 -7.85 12.92
CA LYS A 138 17.74 -7.26 12.51
C LYS A 138 17.84 -7.12 10.99
N SER A 139 17.45 -8.14 10.25
CA SER A 139 17.48 -8.17 8.80
C SER A 139 16.49 -7.16 8.17
N THR A 140 15.26 -7.07 8.69
CA THR A 140 14.25 -6.13 8.20
C THR A 140 14.62 -4.68 8.47
N MET A 141 15.22 -4.37 9.62
CA MET A 141 15.70 -3.03 9.93
C MET A 141 16.79 -2.56 8.96
N ARG A 142 17.75 -3.41 8.60
CA ARG A 142 18.77 -3.09 7.59
C ARG A 142 18.14 -2.77 6.22
N ARG A 143 17.15 -3.57 5.79
CA ARG A 143 16.45 -3.34 4.52
C ARG A 143 15.67 -2.03 4.50
N MET A 144 14.99 -1.69 5.60
CA MET A 144 14.28 -0.41 5.74
C MET A 144 15.23 0.78 5.64
N GLN A 145 16.40 0.71 6.28
CA GLN A 145 17.42 1.76 6.18
C GLN A 145 17.92 1.94 4.75
N THR A 146 18.13 0.84 4.01
CA THR A 146 18.57 0.89 2.61
C THR A 146 17.51 1.53 1.70
N VAL A 147 16.24 1.18 1.86
CA VAL A 147 15.13 1.78 1.09
C VAL A 147 15.01 3.27 1.40
N ARG A 148 15.07 3.64 2.68
CA ARG A 148 15.04 5.04 3.12
C ARG A 148 16.18 5.85 2.49
N LEU A 149 17.40 5.31 2.50
CA LEU A 149 18.57 5.97 1.92
C LEU A 149 18.42 6.17 0.40
N LYS A 150 17.98 5.16 -0.34
CA LYS A 150 17.71 5.25 -1.78
C LYS A 150 16.67 6.33 -2.08
N SER A 151 15.59 6.39 -1.33
CA SER A 151 14.53 7.40 -1.50
C SER A 151 15.04 8.82 -1.26
N VAL A 152 15.88 9.04 -0.24
CA VAL A 152 16.51 10.33 0.05
C VAL A 152 17.46 10.74 -1.08
N ILE A 153 18.29 9.82 -1.57
CA ILE A 153 19.21 10.09 -2.69
C ILE A 153 18.44 10.48 -3.95
N ARG A 154 17.34 9.77 -4.24
CA ARG A 154 16.46 10.06 -5.39
C ARG A 154 15.83 11.45 -5.29
N LEU A 155 15.37 11.84 -4.10
CA LEU A 155 14.84 13.19 -3.84
C LEU A 155 15.88 14.27 -4.10
N ARG A 156 17.13 14.07 -3.64
CA ARG A 156 18.24 15.01 -3.90
C ARG A 156 18.54 15.14 -5.40
N LYS A 157 18.60 14.03 -6.14
CA LYS A 157 18.87 14.03 -7.59
C LYS A 157 17.77 14.73 -8.39
N SER A 158 16.53 14.71 -7.93
CA SER A 158 15.39 15.38 -8.60
C SER A 158 15.27 16.87 -8.28
N GLY A 159 16.26 17.49 -7.61
CA GLY A 159 16.25 18.92 -7.24
C GLY A 159 15.20 19.28 -6.20
N ARG A 160 14.57 18.31 -5.55
CA ARG A 160 13.56 18.53 -4.52
C ARG A 160 14.24 18.90 -3.21
N LYS A 161 13.79 20.00 -2.58
CA LYS A 161 14.33 20.46 -1.29
C LYS A 161 14.35 19.32 -0.27
N SER A 162 15.48 19.20 0.44
CA SER A 162 15.72 18.24 1.51
C SER A 162 14.59 18.26 2.54
N ILE A 163 13.96 17.10 2.76
CA ILE A 163 13.04 16.90 3.88
C ILE A 163 13.91 16.79 5.13
N ARG A 164 13.84 17.79 6.00
CA ARG A 164 14.33 17.64 7.38
C ARG A 164 13.36 16.71 8.10
N MET A 165 13.86 15.56 8.53
CA MET A 165 13.17 14.66 9.46
C MET A 165 13.55 15.00 10.87
#